data_d297960fb0f583b66913bcd49731a34a
#
_entry.id   d297960fb0f583b66913bcd49731a34a
#
_cell.length_a   1.000
_cell.length_b   1.000
_cell.length_c   1.000
_cell.angle_alpha   90.00
_cell.angle_beta   90.00
_cell.angle_gamma   90.00
#
_symmetry.space_group_name_H-M   'P 1'
#
loop_
_entity.id
_entity.type
_entity.pdbx_description
1 polymer ?
#
loop_
_entity_poly.entity_id
_entity_poly.type
_entity_poly.pdbx_seq_one_letter_code
_entity_poly.pdbx_strand_id
1 'polypeptide(L)' 'MKIQILGTGCPKCKQLEAHAREAVAIKGVTAEIEKVTDIDQIMEMGVMMTPALVIDGEVRSVGKLLTVDQIAAQL' A
#
# COMPACT_ATOMS: atom_id res chain seq x y z
N MET A 1 -12.93 -4.04 1.37
CA MET A 1 -11.82 -3.08 1.54
C MET A 1 -10.80 -3.31 0.43
N LYS A 2 -10.34 -2.26 -0.18
CA LYS A 2 -9.33 -2.35 -1.24
C LYS A 2 -8.06 -1.63 -0.82
N ILE A 3 -6.94 -2.36 -0.84
CA ILE A 3 -5.63 -1.82 -0.50
C ILE A 3 -4.79 -1.77 -1.77
N GLN A 4 -4.23 -0.62 -2.09
CA GLN A 4 -3.39 -0.47 -3.27
C GLN A 4 -1.96 -0.12 -2.84
N ILE A 5 -1.01 -0.84 -3.40
CA ILE A 5 0.42 -0.58 -3.21
C ILE A 5 0.95 0.06 -4.48
N LEU A 6 1.29 1.32 -4.38
CA LEU A 6 1.77 2.11 -5.51
C LEU A 6 3.29 2.08 -5.57
N GLY A 7 3.81 1.60 -6.69
CA GLY A 7 5.25 1.55 -6.88
C GLY A 7 5.64 0.71 -8.08
N THR A 8 6.83 0.94 -8.59
CA THR A 8 7.33 0.31 -9.82
C THR A 8 8.07 -1.01 -9.58
N GLY A 9 7.89 -1.62 -8.40
CA GLY A 9 8.50 -2.91 -8.09
C GLY A 9 9.85 -2.83 -7.40
N CYS A 10 10.16 -1.70 -6.77
CA CYS A 10 11.39 -1.55 -5.98
C CYS A 10 11.35 -2.46 -4.74
N PRO A 11 12.50 -2.73 -4.10
CA PRO A 11 12.52 -3.59 -2.90
C PRO A 11 11.57 -3.11 -1.80
N LYS A 12 11.50 -1.81 -1.56
CA LYS A 12 10.59 -1.25 -0.55
C LYS A 12 9.13 -1.45 -0.92
N CYS A 13 8.81 -1.39 -2.22
CA CYS A 13 7.45 -1.63 -2.70
C CYS A 13 7.03 -3.07 -2.42
N LYS A 14 7.92 -4.04 -2.64
CA LYS A 14 7.65 -5.44 -2.35
C LYS A 14 7.50 -5.68 -0.86
N GLN A 15 8.33 -5.03 -0.04
CA GLN A 15 8.23 -5.13 1.41
C GLN A 15 6.93 -4.54 1.93
N LEU A 16 6.50 -3.41 1.38
CA LEU A 16 5.24 -2.80 1.78
C LEU A 16 4.06 -3.72 1.44
N GLU A 17 4.09 -4.34 0.28
CA GLU A 17 3.07 -5.32 -0.10
C GLU A 17 3.02 -6.48 0.89
N ALA A 18 4.18 -7.04 1.23
CA ALA A 18 4.26 -8.15 2.17
C ALA A 18 3.72 -7.75 3.55
N HIS A 19 4.07 -6.55 4.02
CA HIS A 19 3.57 -6.03 5.29
C HIS A 19 2.05 -5.83 5.25
N ALA A 20 1.52 -5.35 4.14
CA ALA A 20 0.08 -5.16 3.99
C ALA A 20 -0.67 -6.49 4.03
N ARG A 21 -0.16 -7.52 3.36
CA ARG A 21 -0.76 -8.86 3.40
C ARG A 21 -0.74 -9.44 4.80
N GLU A 22 0.35 -9.27 5.52
CA GLU A 22 0.46 -9.75 6.89
C GLU A 22 -0.48 -8.99 7.83
N ALA A 23 -0.59 -7.68 7.67
CA ALA A 23 -1.51 -6.87 8.47
C ALA A 23 -2.97 -7.28 8.27
N VAL A 24 -3.36 -7.56 7.03
CA VAL A 24 -4.71 -8.06 6.70
C VAL A 24 -4.97 -9.39 7.40
N ALA A 25 -3.99 -10.29 7.39
CA ALA A 25 -4.12 -11.60 8.04
C ALA A 25 -4.25 -11.45 9.56
N ILE A 26 -3.45 -10.59 10.16
CA ILE A 26 -3.47 -10.36 11.61
C ILE A 26 -4.82 -9.75 12.05
N LYS A 27 -5.34 -8.81 11.29
CA LYS A 27 -6.60 -8.14 11.63
C LYS A 27 -7.81 -9.01 11.28
N GLY A 28 -7.63 -10.03 10.46
CA GLY A 28 -8.72 -10.90 10.04
C GLY A 28 -9.78 -10.19 9.19
N VAL A 29 -9.42 -9.11 8.50
CA VAL A 29 -10.34 -8.37 7.64
C VAL A 29 -10.31 -8.92 6.23
N THR A 30 -11.41 -8.77 5.50
CA THR A 30 -11.46 -9.11 4.08
C THR A 30 -10.98 -7.91 3.28
N ALA A 31 -9.86 -8.06 2.59
CA ALA A 31 -9.28 -6.99 1.79
C ALA A 31 -8.72 -7.54 0.49
N GLU A 32 -8.88 -6.76 -0.57
CA GLU A 32 -8.24 -7.01 -1.86
C GLU A 32 -6.98 -6.17 -1.91
N ILE A 33 -5.85 -6.80 -2.23
CA ILE A 33 -4.57 -6.10 -2.35
C ILE A 33 -4.19 -6.04 -3.83
N GLU A 34 -4.04 -4.83 -4.34
CA GLU A 34 -3.70 -4.57 -5.73
C GLU A 34 -2.38 -3.81 -5.82
N LYS A 35 -1.52 -4.24 -6.72
CA LYS A 35 -0.29 -3.48 -7.02
C LYS A 35 -0.56 -2.54 -8.18
N VAL A 36 -0.22 -1.27 -7.99
CA VAL A 36 -0.30 -0.26 -9.05
C VAL A 36 1.12 0.10 -9.44
N THR A 37 1.52 -0.35 -10.62
CA THR A 37 2.90 -0.20 -11.11
C THR A 37 3.02 0.83 -12.23
N ASP A 38 1.89 1.29 -12.77
CA ASP A 38 1.87 2.28 -13.84
C ASP A 38 2.13 3.67 -13.26
N ILE A 39 3.21 4.28 -13.68
CA ILE A 39 3.63 5.60 -13.20
C ILE A 39 2.55 6.67 -13.45
N ASP A 40 1.86 6.59 -14.59
CA ASP A 40 0.82 7.57 -14.90
C ASP A 40 -0.35 7.46 -13.93
N GLN A 41 -0.76 6.23 -13.57
CA GLN A 41 -1.80 6.01 -12.59
C GLN A 41 -1.38 6.48 -11.20
N ILE A 42 -0.11 6.24 -10.84
CA ILE A 42 0.43 6.71 -9.56
C ILE A 42 0.38 8.23 -9.48
N MET A 43 0.77 8.92 -10.54
CA MET A 43 0.75 10.37 -10.60
C MET A 43 -0.68 10.93 -10.57
N GLU A 44 -1.61 10.26 -11.24
CA GLU A 44 -3.02 10.65 -11.21
C GLU A 44 -3.62 10.61 -9.81
N MET A 45 -3.10 9.75 -8.94
CA MET A 45 -3.52 9.67 -7.54
C MET A 45 -2.86 10.72 -6.66
N GLY A 46 -2.04 11.61 -7.24
CA GLY A 46 -1.37 12.66 -6.51
C GLY A 46 -0.13 12.19 -5.75
N VAL A 47 0.40 11.02 -6.08
CA VAL A 47 1.56 10.44 -5.41
C VAL A 47 2.81 10.74 -6.21
N MET A 48 3.77 11.40 -5.56
CA MET A 48 5.03 11.78 -6.19
C MET A 48 6.21 10.91 -5.73
N MET A 49 6.04 10.13 -4.69
CA MET A 49 7.08 9.27 -4.13
C MET A 49 6.54 7.87 -3.89
N THR A 50 7.35 6.85 -4.15
CA THR A 50 6.98 5.45 -3.90
C THR A 50 7.94 4.84 -2.89
N PRO A 51 7.49 3.81 -2.16
CA PRO A 51 6.16 3.19 -2.21
C PRO A 51 5.09 4.04 -1.54
N ALA A 52 3.85 3.86 -1.95
CA ALA A 52 2.71 4.54 -1.32
C ALA A 52 1.62 3.52 -1.00
N LEU A 53 0.89 3.79 0.08
CA LEU A 53 -0.22 2.94 0.52
C LEU A 53 -1.53 3.69 0.36
N VAL A 54 -2.48 3.05 -0.31
CA VAL A 54 -3.83 3.59 -0.51
C VAL A 54 -4.83 2.57 0.03
N ILE A 55 -5.77 3.04 0.85
CA ILE A 55 -6.85 2.20 1.38
C ILE A 55 -8.18 2.82 1.00
N ASP A 56 -9.00 2.06 0.27
CA ASP A 56 -10.33 2.49 -0.19
C ASP A 56 -10.29 3.85 -0.90
N GLY A 57 -9.27 4.05 -1.76
CA GLY A 57 -9.12 5.26 -2.54
C GLY A 57 -8.48 6.43 -1.80
N GLU A 58 -8.15 6.25 -0.52
CA GLU A 58 -7.53 7.30 0.29
C GLU A 58 -6.04 7.01 0.46
N VAL A 59 -5.20 7.99 0.11
CA VAL A 59 -3.75 7.85 0.26
C VAL A 59 -3.39 7.93 1.74
N ARG A 60 -2.81 6.86 2.27
CA ARG A 60 -2.46 6.74 3.69
C ARG A 60 -1.00 7.06 3.98
N SER A 61 -0.12 6.75 3.04
CA SER A 61 1.31 7.08 3.19
C SER A 61 1.95 7.25 1.82
N VAL A 62 2.99 8.05 1.78
CA VAL A 62 3.74 8.36 0.56
C VAL A 62 5.22 8.30 0.89
N GLY A 63 5.96 7.49 0.14
CA GLY A 63 7.42 7.39 0.28
C GLY A 63 7.91 6.72 1.55
N LYS A 64 7.04 6.01 2.28
CA LYS A 64 7.39 5.36 3.53
C LYS A 64 7.15 3.86 3.46
N LEU A 65 8.04 3.09 4.08
CA LEU A 65 7.83 1.67 4.31
C LEU A 65 7.22 1.51 5.70
N LEU A 66 5.89 1.42 5.74
CA LEU A 66 5.17 1.20 6.99
C LEU A 66 5.42 -0.19 7.54
N THR A 67 5.46 -0.31 8.86
CA THR A 67 5.53 -1.63 9.50
C THR A 67 4.18 -2.33 9.44
N VAL A 68 4.18 -3.64 9.70
CA VAL A 68 2.95 -4.41 9.79
C VAL A 68 1.99 -3.79 10.80
N ASP A 69 2.49 -3.41 11.98
CA ASP A 69 1.67 -2.82 13.04
C ASP A 69 1.07 -1.48 12.61
N GLN A 70 1.84 -0.65 11.92
CA GLN A 70 1.35 0.64 11.43
C GLN A 70 0.23 0.47 10.40
N ILE A 71 0.35 -0.52 9.52
CA ILE A 71 -0.69 -0.80 8.55
C ILE A 71 -1.91 -1.38 9.25
N ALA A 72 -1.72 -2.33 10.15
CA ALA A 72 -2.82 -2.96 10.89
C ALA A 72 -3.63 -1.93 11.67
N ALA A 73 -2.99 -0.91 12.22
CA ALA A 73 -3.66 0.16 12.95
C ALA A 73 -4.64 0.97 12.08
N GLN A 74 -4.50 0.89 10.76
CA GLN A 74 -5.36 1.61 9.82
C GLN A 74 -6.47 0.73 9.24
N LEU A 75 -6.48 -0.54 9.58
CA LEU A 75 -7.49 -1.49 9.12
C LEU A 75 -8.57 -1.72 10.21
#